data_16d2d344f22227368fdbae8fd541039b
#
_entry.id   16d2d344f22227368fdbae8fd541039b
#
_cell.length_a   1.000
_cell.length_b   1.000
_cell.length_c   1.000
_cell.angle_alpha   90.00
_cell.angle_beta   90.00
_cell.angle_gamma   90.00
#
_symmetry.space_group_name_H-M   'P 1'
#
loop_
_entity.id
_entity.type
_entity.pdbx_description
1 polymer ?
#
loop_
_entity_poly.entity_id
_entity_poly.type
_entity_poly.pdbx_seq_one_letter_code
_entity_poly.pdbx_strand_id
1 'polypeptide(L)'
;MAVTVLLGKAGSGKSTQCYREIQACAAAGGKALLLVPDQATYGAERHLAESSDGQGFLGTQVLGFSRLAYKVFQERGLEHASLSELARKIILQRLLHKGEKEFSVLQTAA
;
A
#
# COMPACT_ATOMS: atom_id res chain seq x y z
N MET A 1 -6.89 21.08 -1.19
CA MET A 1 -6.00 19.92 -0.97
C MET A 1 -4.60 20.30 -1.44
N ALA A 2 -3.61 20.17 -0.58
CA ALA A 2 -2.22 20.46 -0.93
C ALA A 2 -1.44 19.15 -1.10
N VAL A 3 -0.56 19.09 -2.09
CA VAL A 3 0.34 17.96 -2.33
C VAL A 3 1.77 18.45 -2.18
N THR A 4 2.54 17.77 -1.31
CA THR A 4 3.96 18.04 -1.13
C THR A 4 4.77 16.87 -1.70
N VAL A 5 5.78 17.19 -2.50
CA VAL A 5 6.66 16.19 -3.13
C VAL A 5 8.07 16.35 -2.56
N LEU A 6 8.59 15.26 -1.97
CA LEU A 6 9.96 15.21 -1.45
C LEU A 6 10.88 14.53 -2.46
N LEU A 7 11.86 15.28 -2.96
CA LEU A 7 12.85 14.80 -3.92
C LEU A 7 14.24 14.71 -3.26
N GLY A 8 14.96 13.64 -3.54
CA GLY A 8 16.31 13.45 -3.01
C GLY A 8 16.87 12.08 -3.35
N LYS A 9 18.19 11.94 -3.22
CA LYS A 9 18.88 10.65 -3.37
C LYS A 9 18.51 9.70 -2.24
N ALA A 10 18.81 8.41 -2.40
CA ALA A 10 18.71 7.43 -1.31
C ALA A 10 19.52 7.89 -0.10
N GLY A 11 18.98 7.76 1.12
CA GLY A 11 19.62 8.20 2.36
C GLY A 11 19.59 9.71 2.63
N SER A 12 18.86 10.51 1.84
CA SER A 12 18.74 11.97 2.05
C SER A 12 17.76 12.40 3.14
N GLY A 13 17.12 11.45 3.83
CA GLY A 13 16.19 11.76 4.92
C GLY A 13 14.74 11.96 4.53
N LYS A 14 14.32 11.61 3.29
CA LYS A 14 12.93 11.72 2.84
C LYS A 14 11.94 10.97 3.75
N SER A 15 12.24 9.72 4.04
CA SER A 15 11.40 8.90 4.93
C SER A 15 11.37 9.46 6.34
N THR A 16 12.50 9.95 6.86
CA THR A 16 12.57 10.60 8.17
C THR A 16 11.67 11.83 8.22
N GLN A 17 11.63 12.61 7.16
CA GLN A 17 10.74 13.76 7.07
C GLN A 17 9.25 13.34 7.12
N CYS A 18 8.87 12.32 6.37
CA CYS A 18 7.52 11.77 6.40
C CYS A 18 7.13 11.30 7.82
N TYR A 19 8.00 10.59 8.50
CA TYR A 19 7.75 10.14 9.88
C TYR A 19 7.59 11.30 10.85
N ARG A 20 8.41 12.35 10.75
CA ARG A 20 8.27 13.55 11.57
C ARG A 20 6.93 14.26 11.38
N GLU A 21 6.48 14.38 10.13
CA GLU A 21 5.18 15.01 9.82
C GLU A 21 4.01 14.19 10.38
N ILE A 22 4.09 12.87 10.29
CA ILE A 22 3.10 11.96 10.87
C ILE A 22 3.05 12.11 12.39
N GLN A 23 4.20 12.13 13.05
CA GLN A 23 4.28 12.31 14.50
C GLN A 23 3.75 13.66 14.95
N ALA A 24 4.09 14.74 14.23
CA ALA A 24 3.55 16.06 14.50
C ALA A 24 2.03 16.11 14.36
N CYS A 25 1.48 15.45 13.33
CA CYS A 25 0.04 15.33 13.13
C CYS A 25 -0.62 14.56 14.28
N ALA A 26 -0.04 13.43 14.69
CA ALA A 26 -0.55 12.61 15.80
C ALA A 26 -0.50 13.37 17.13
N ALA A 27 0.60 14.09 17.42
CA ALA A 27 0.75 14.92 18.62
C ALA A 27 -0.29 16.05 18.69
N ALA A 28 -0.73 16.57 17.55
CA ALA A 28 -1.81 17.54 17.45
C ALA A 28 -3.23 16.92 17.54
N GLY A 29 -3.33 15.60 17.79
CA GLY A 29 -4.61 14.89 17.83
C GLY A 29 -5.22 14.62 16.45
N GLY A 30 -4.44 14.79 15.40
CA GLY A 30 -4.86 14.51 14.02
C GLY A 30 -4.82 13.02 13.67
N LYS A 31 -5.36 12.71 12.50
CA LYS A 31 -5.30 11.37 11.91
C LYS A 31 -4.33 11.37 10.74
N ALA A 32 -3.44 10.39 10.69
CA ALA A 32 -2.48 10.23 9.61
C ALA A 32 -2.54 8.81 9.03
N LEU A 33 -2.33 8.71 7.75
CA LEU A 33 -2.20 7.45 7.04
C LEU A 33 -0.84 7.40 6.34
N LEU A 34 -0.03 6.42 6.70
CA LEU A 34 1.22 6.12 6.00
C LEU A 34 1.01 4.96 5.04
N LEU A 35 1.14 5.24 3.75
CA LEU A 35 1.06 4.24 2.71
C LEU A 35 2.47 3.83 2.30
N VAL A 36 2.76 2.53 2.41
CA VAL A 36 4.06 1.93 2.09
C VAL A 36 3.87 0.67 1.23
N PRO A 37 4.90 0.20 0.53
CA PRO A 37 4.85 -1.12 -0.10
C PRO A 37 4.49 -2.20 0.93
N ASP A 38 3.70 -3.21 0.54
CA ASP A 38 3.16 -4.23 1.46
C ASP A 38 4.25 -4.91 2.30
N GLN A 39 5.44 -5.10 1.75
CA GLN A 39 6.59 -5.69 2.44
C GLN A 39 7.24 -4.77 3.50
N ALA A 40 7.00 -3.47 3.42
CA ALA A 40 7.61 -2.47 4.30
C ALA A 40 6.71 -2.07 5.50
N THR A 41 5.51 -2.60 5.59
CA THR A 41 4.53 -2.22 6.63
C THR A 41 5.05 -2.47 8.04
N TYR A 42 5.62 -3.64 8.29
CA TYR A 42 6.17 -3.99 9.60
C TYR A 42 7.32 -3.08 10.03
N GLY A 43 8.26 -2.79 9.12
CA GLY A 43 9.37 -1.88 9.39
C GLY A 43 8.90 -0.44 9.70
N ALA A 44 7.88 0.02 8.99
CA ALA A 44 7.30 1.34 9.21
C ALA A 44 6.55 1.44 10.56
N GLU A 45 5.77 0.43 10.90
CA GLU A 45 5.08 0.34 12.19
C GLU A 45 6.07 0.33 13.36
N ARG A 46 7.11 -0.49 13.24
CA ARG A 46 8.18 -0.56 14.25
C ARG A 46 8.89 0.77 14.43
N HIS A 47 9.24 1.44 13.34
CA HIS A 47 9.91 2.75 13.39
C HIS A 47 9.04 3.81 14.06
N LEU A 48 7.75 3.85 13.77
CA LEU A 48 6.80 4.75 14.43
C LEU A 48 6.65 4.42 15.91
N ALA A 49 6.61 3.14 16.29
CA ALA A 49 6.50 2.71 17.69
C ALA A 49 7.75 3.08 18.49
N GLU A 50 8.95 2.84 17.95
CA GLU A 50 10.23 3.16 18.61
C GLU A 50 10.43 4.66 18.78
N SER A 51 9.91 5.47 17.86
CA SER A 51 10.08 6.93 17.88
C SER A 51 8.99 7.70 18.64
N SER A 52 7.98 7.02 19.19
CA SER A 52 6.84 7.66 19.87
C SER A 52 6.98 7.78 21.40
N ASP A 53 8.16 7.57 21.96
CA ASP A 53 8.43 7.67 23.43
C ASP A 53 7.38 6.97 24.32
N GLY A 54 6.86 5.84 23.87
CA GLY A 54 5.87 5.06 24.63
C GLY A 54 4.44 5.60 24.63
N GLN A 55 4.18 6.73 23.97
CA GLN A 55 2.82 7.28 23.87
C GLN A 55 1.95 6.59 22.82
N GLY A 56 2.53 5.66 22.04
CA GLY A 56 1.85 5.02 20.93
C GLY A 56 1.53 6.01 19.79
N PHE A 57 1.09 5.48 18.69
CA PHE A 57 0.69 6.31 17.53
C PHE A 57 -0.83 6.27 17.33
N LEU A 58 -1.57 6.67 18.36
CA LEU A 58 -3.02 6.81 18.28
C LEU A 58 -3.40 7.76 17.12
N GLY A 59 -4.27 7.29 16.23
CA GLY A 59 -4.69 8.06 15.07
C GLY A 59 -3.83 7.89 13.81
N THR A 60 -2.70 7.18 13.90
CA THR A 60 -1.86 6.86 12.74
C THR A 60 -2.10 5.41 12.28
N GLN A 61 -2.25 5.20 10.99
CA GLN A 61 -2.37 3.88 10.39
C GLN A 61 -1.27 3.68 9.34
N VAL A 62 -0.60 2.53 9.39
CA VAL A 62 0.32 2.09 8.33
C VAL A 62 -0.38 1.05 7.49
N LEU A 63 -0.51 1.30 6.20
CA LEU A 63 -1.18 0.40 5.27
C LEU A 63 -0.30 0.13 4.04
N GLY A 64 -0.34 -1.10 3.56
CA GLY A 64 0.06 -1.42 2.21
C GLY A 64 -1.08 -1.17 1.22
N PHE A 65 -0.78 -1.18 -0.06
CA PHE A 65 -1.78 -0.93 -1.11
C PHE A 65 -2.92 -1.96 -1.09
N SER A 66 -2.61 -3.22 -0.85
CA SER A 66 -3.62 -4.28 -0.76
C SER A 66 -4.60 -4.06 0.40
N ARG A 67 -4.10 -3.67 1.57
CA ARG A 67 -4.93 -3.36 2.73
C ARG A 67 -5.75 -2.08 2.55
N LEU A 68 -5.17 -1.07 1.90
CA LEU A 68 -5.90 0.15 1.56
C LEU A 68 -7.08 -0.14 0.64
N ALA A 69 -6.87 -0.93 -0.41
CA ALA A 69 -7.92 -1.36 -1.32
C ALA A 69 -9.05 -2.09 -0.58
N TYR A 70 -8.68 -3.06 0.26
CA TYR A 70 -9.65 -3.81 1.06
C TYR A 70 -10.48 -2.90 1.99
N LYS A 71 -9.84 -1.94 2.65
CA LYS A 71 -10.51 -0.97 3.51
C LYS A 71 -11.52 -0.12 2.74
N VAL A 72 -11.14 0.38 1.57
CA VAL A 72 -12.02 1.17 0.71
C VAL A 72 -13.24 0.33 0.27
N PHE A 73 -13.03 -0.94 -0.10
CA PHE A 73 -14.14 -1.83 -0.46
C PHE A 73 -15.09 -2.06 0.71
N GLN A 74 -14.57 -2.32 1.90
CA GLN A 74 -15.38 -2.48 3.10
C GLN A 74 -16.21 -1.22 3.41
N GLU A 75 -15.59 -0.04 3.38
CA GLU A 75 -16.29 1.23 3.65
C GLU A 75 -17.37 1.54 2.62
N ARG A 76 -17.24 1.05 1.40
CA ARG A 76 -18.24 1.19 0.34
C ARG A 76 -19.27 0.06 0.29
N GLY A 77 -19.20 -0.92 1.18
CA GLY A 77 -20.08 -2.08 1.18
C GLY A 77 -19.96 -2.96 -0.06
N LEU A 78 -18.81 -2.92 -0.73
CA LEU A 78 -18.53 -3.75 -1.90
C LEU A 78 -18.01 -5.11 -1.43
N GLU A 79 -18.77 -6.17 -1.71
CA GLU A 79 -18.28 -7.53 -1.54
C GLU A 79 -17.17 -7.81 -2.56
N HIS A 80 -16.00 -8.16 -2.06
CA HIS A 80 -14.84 -8.43 -2.90
C HIS A 80 -14.37 -9.86 -2.72
N ALA A 81 -14.53 -10.66 -3.76
CA ALA A 81 -13.91 -11.98 -3.83
C ALA A 81 -12.45 -11.83 -4.22
N SER A 82 -11.54 -12.11 -3.29
CA SER A 82 -10.12 -12.14 -3.58
C SER A 82 -9.78 -13.40 -4.38
N LEU A 83 -9.21 -13.24 -5.55
CA LEU A 83 -8.69 -14.33 -6.35
C LEU A 83 -7.31 -14.74 -5.83
N SER A 84 -7.13 -16.03 -5.56
CA SER A 84 -5.80 -16.58 -5.30
C SER A 84 -4.89 -16.41 -6.53
N GLU A 85 -3.58 -16.44 -6.32
CA GLU A 85 -2.61 -16.34 -7.42
C GLU A 85 -2.83 -17.44 -8.47
N LEU A 86 -3.13 -18.66 -8.04
CA LEU A 86 -3.44 -19.78 -8.92
C LEU A 86 -4.72 -19.52 -9.73
N ALA A 87 -5.79 -19.06 -9.10
CA ALA A 87 -7.05 -18.73 -9.78
C ALA A 87 -6.83 -17.64 -10.84
N ARG A 88 -6.03 -16.63 -10.54
CA ARG A 88 -5.66 -15.56 -11.47
C ARG A 88 -4.91 -16.08 -12.67
N LYS A 89 -3.93 -16.99 -12.47
CA LYS A 89 -3.19 -17.66 -13.56
C LYS A 89 -4.11 -18.48 -14.46
N ILE A 90 -5.02 -19.27 -13.88
CA ILE A 90 -5.98 -20.09 -14.61
C ILE A 90 -6.93 -19.24 -15.46
N ILE A 91 -7.47 -18.16 -14.88
CA ILE A 91 -8.37 -17.24 -15.60
C ILE A 91 -7.63 -16.57 -16.76
N LEU A 92 -6.41 -16.08 -16.51
CA LEU A 92 -5.58 -15.45 -17.52
C LEU A 92 -5.26 -16.42 -18.67
N GLN A 93 -4.89 -17.65 -18.36
CA GLN A 93 -4.65 -18.68 -19.35
C GLN A 93 -5.90 -18.97 -20.20
N ARG A 94 -7.08 -19.05 -19.58
CA ARG A 94 -8.35 -19.19 -20.30
C ARG A 94 -8.66 -18.04 -21.23
N LEU A 95 -8.42 -16.80 -20.78
CA LEU A 95 -8.63 -15.61 -21.60
C LEU A 95 -7.68 -15.58 -22.79
N LEU A 96 -6.42 -15.94 -22.60
CA LEU A 96 -5.43 -16.02 -23.65
C LEU A 96 -5.81 -17.08 -24.71
N HIS A 97 -6.32 -18.25 -24.30
CA HIS A 97 -6.78 -19.26 -25.23
C HIS A 97 -8.05 -18.87 -26.00
N LYS A 98 -8.97 -18.11 -25.35
CA LYS A 98 -10.15 -17.59 -26.06
C LYS A 98 -9.83 -16.50 -27.06
N GLY A 99 -8.79 -15.70 -26.81
CA GLY A 99 -8.37 -14.57 -27.63
C GLY A 99 -7.21 -14.91 -28.60
N GLU A 100 -7.16 -16.14 -29.14
CA GLU A 100 -6.04 -16.63 -29.95
C GLU A 100 -5.52 -15.71 -31.06
N LYS A 101 -6.38 -14.89 -31.64
CA LYS A 101 -6.00 -13.96 -32.70
C LYS A 101 -5.46 -12.61 -32.18
N GLU A 102 -5.92 -12.17 -31.01
CA GLU A 102 -5.55 -10.84 -30.43
C GLU A 102 -4.30 -10.91 -29.57
N PHE A 103 -3.96 -12.07 -28.99
CA PHE A 103 -2.88 -12.24 -28.02
C PHE A 103 -1.78 -13.20 -28.47
N SER A 104 -1.58 -13.35 -29.78
CA SER A 104 -0.61 -14.33 -30.33
C SER A 104 0.83 -14.16 -29.79
N VAL A 105 1.24 -12.94 -29.49
CA VAL A 105 2.59 -12.65 -28.95
C VAL A 105 2.73 -13.12 -27.51
N LEU A 106 1.67 -13.08 -26.70
CA LEU A 106 1.69 -13.50 -25.29
C LEU A 106 1.58 -15.02 -25.14
N GLN A 107 1.00 -15.71 -26.11
CA GLN A 107 0.90 -17.16 -26.11
C GLN A 107 2.26 -17.85 -26.29
N THR A 108 3.18 -17.22 -26.99
CA THR A 108 4.54 -17.76 -27.23
C THR A 108 5.42 -17.64 -25.99
N ALA A 109 5.08 -16.80 -25.02
CA ALA A 109 5.82 -16.54 -23.80
C ALA A 109 5.32 -17.36 -22.58
N ALA A 110 4.23 -18.10 -22.74
CA ALA A 110 3.64 -18.95 -21.71
C ALA A 110 4.00 -20.42 -21.93
#